data_dda74e45c64bb1d33fb33b9078a12b08
#
_entry.id   dda74e45c64bb1d33fb33b9078a12b08
#
_cell.length_a   1.000
_cell.length_b   1.000
_cell.length_c   1.000
_cell.angle_alpha   90.00
_cell.angle_beta   90.00
_cell.angle_gamma   90.00
#
_symmetry.space_group_name_H-M   'P 1'
#
loop_
_entity.id
_entity.type
_entity.pdbx_description
1 polymer ?
#
loop_
_entity_poly.entity_id
_entity_poly.type
_entity_poly.pdbx_seq_one_letter_code
_entity_poly.pdbx_strand_id
1 'polypeptide(L)'
;MSKELIIPVFIPHLGCRHRCVFCNQRKISGHESMPQAEEIEKQVLNYRASCRDLNLREVQLAYYGGSFTAIAADEQEKYLKAAFALKEKGLIAKIRLSTRCDYIDDEVIARLKRYQVDIVELGVQSLDEQVLMLSQRGHTAAQVREAAEILKQSGFTLGLQMMIALPGDTPAKSIQTAKEIVRLEPDFVRIYPTAIIKDTELAMMWKNRQYQPWDWDVLIDTTAEAAEIFQAAHIPIIRIGLQAADNLTFERDLLGGGYHPALGEMVKARIMRRKIERTLAQMPQGAYEIYANVRQLSQIKGQKNVNTRYFAEKYQQRLYIYADERLLWDEIVIKPKI
;
A
#
# COMPACT_ATOMS: atom_id res chain seq x y z
N MET A 1 -10.86 -17.23 1.02
CA MET A 1 -10.23 -16.41 -0.02
C MET A 1 -9.01 -17.14 -0.54
N SER A 2 -8.90 -17.36 -1.85
CA SER A 2 -7.68 -17.87 -2.46
C SER A 2 -6.53 -16.90 -2.15
N LYS A 3 -5.40 -17.42 -1.71
CA LYS A 3 -4.23 -16.56 -1.47
C LYS A 3 -3.65 -16.18 -2.83
N GLU A 4 -3.54 -14.91 -3.13
CA GLU A 4 -2.91 -14.42 -4.36
C GLU A 4 -1.40 -14.69 -4.33
N LEU A 5 -0.85 -15.09 -5.48
CA LEU A 5 0.58 -15.09 -5.76
C LEU A 5 0.85 -14.01 -6.81
N ILE A 6 1.35 -12.87 -6.39
CA ILE A 6 1.69 -11.77 -7.28
C ILE A 6 3.15 -11.91 -7.72
N ILE A 7 3.37 -12.08 -9.02
CA ILE A 7 4.69 -12.15 -9.66
C ILE A 7 5.01 -10.76 -10.23
N PRO A 8 5.92 -10.00 -9.60
CA PRO A 8 6.22 -8.65 -10.06
C PRO A 8 7.18 -8.67 -11.25
N VAL A 9 6.88 -7.88 -12.27
CA VAL A 9 7.78 -7.51 -13.36
C VAL A 9 8.04 -6.02 -13.24
N PHE A 10 9.26 -5.64 -12.89
CA PHE A 10 9.59 -4.23 -12.68
C PHE A 10 10.01 -3.53 -13.96
N ILE A 11 9.40 -2.36 -14.22
CA ILE A 11 9.64 -1.48 -15.35
C ILE A 11 10.14 -0.11 -14.84
N PRO A 12 11.38 -0.03 -14.30
CA PRO A 12 11.84 1.12 -13.53
C PRO A 12 11.85 2.41 -14.39
N HIS A 13 11.15 3.45 -13.93
CA HIS A 13 11.05 4.79 -14.52
C HIS A 13 10.54 4.90 -15.97
N LEU A 14 10.23 3.80 -16.65
CA LEU A 14 9.68 3.88 -18.00
C LEU A 14 8.27 4.47 -17.99
N GLY A 15 7.98 5.29 -18.99
CA GLY A 15 6.71 6.00 -19.11
C GLY A 15 6.55 7.22 -18.19
N CYS A 16 7.42 7.41 -17.18
CA CYS A 16 7.31 8.55 -16.27
C CYS A 16 7.92 9.82 -16.89
N ARG A 17 7.09 10.73 -17.45
CA ARG A 17 7.51 12.07 -17.90
C ARG A 17 7.85 13.00 -16.74
N HIS A 18 7.21 12.82 -15.57
CA HIS A 18 7.43 13.60 -14.37
C HIS A 18 8.28 12.82 -13.36
N ARG A 19 9.26 13.47 -12.78
CA ARG A 19 10.06 12.90 -11.70
C ARG A 19 9.49 13.36 -10.37
N CYS A 20 8.60 12.54 -9.79
CA CYS A 20 8.11 12.83 -8.45
C CYS A 20 9.26 12.95 -7.46
N VAL A 21 9.23 13.97 -6.60
CA VAL A 21 10.33 14.30 -5.67
C VAL A 21 10.77 13.13 -4.78
N PHE A 22 9.85 12.20 -4.46
CA PHE A 22 10.07 11.06 -3.56
C PHE A 22 10.55 9.79 -4.28
N CYS A 23 10.60 9.77 -5.63
CA CYS A 23 10.66 8.52 -6.38
C CYS A 23 12.05 8.24 -6.94
N ASN A 24 12.59 7.05 -6.61
CA ASN A 24 13.71 6.43 -7.29
C ASN A 24 13.41 4.95 -7.48
N GLN A 25 12.79 4.60 -8.63
CA GLN A 25 12.33 3.22 -8.87
C GLN A 25 13.48 2.20 -8.94
N ARG A 26 14.66 2.59 -9.42
CA ARG A 26 15.81 1.70 -9.43
C ARG A 26 16.20 1.26 -8.02
N LYS A 27 16.19 2.20 -7.06
CA LYS A 27 16.49 1.91 -5.66
C LYS A 27 15.33 1.20 -4.95
N ILE A 28 14.08 1.55 -5.26
CA ILE A 28 12.90 0.94 -4.65
C ILE A 28 12.75 -0.53 -5.09
N SER A 29 12.94 -0.82 -6.38
CA SER A 29 12.76 -2.15 -6.94
C SER A 29 14.02 -3.02 -6.90
N GLY A 30 15.20 -2.42 -6.80
CA GLY A 30 16.48 -3.10 -6.97
C GLY A 30 16.78 -3.50 -8.42
N HIS A 31 15.97 -3.06 -9.40
CA HIS A 31 16.14 -3.36 -10.82
C HIS A 31 16.60 -2.11 -11.58
N GLU A 32 17.64 -2.24 -12.40
CA GLU A 32 18.19 -1.15 -13.20
C GLU A 32 17.58 -1.08 -14.61
N SER A 33 17.16 -2.22 -15.15
CA SER A 33 16.59 -2.35 -16.48
C SER A 33 15.30 -3.17 -16.48
N MET A 34 14.53 -3.05 -17.56
CA MET A 34 13.40 -3.94 -17.81
C MET A 34 13.88 -5.33 -18.19
N PRO A 35 13.20 -6.40 -17.73
CA PRO A 35 13.41 -7.72 -18.30
C PRO A 35 12.93 -7.73 -19.76
N GLN A 36 13.59 -8.51 -20.61
CA GLN A 36 13.07 -8.77 -21.95
C GLN A 36 11.74 -9.52 -21.87
N ALA A 37 10.84 -9.31 -22.84
CA ALA A 37 9.52 -9.94 -22.81
C ALA A 37 9.63 -11.48 -22.77
N GLU A 38 10.65 -12.05 -23.40
CA GLU A 38 10.95 -13.47 -23.42
C GLU A 38 11.39 -14.02 -22.06
N GLU A 39 11.94 -13.20 -21.20
CA GLU A 39 12.38 -13.59 -19.85
C GLU A 39 11.22 -13.70 -18.86
N ILE A 40 10.07 -13.05 -19.16
CA ILE A 40 8.91 -13.03 -18.27
C ILE A 40 8.38 -14.45 -18.04
N GLU A 41 8.29 -15.29 -19.09
CA GLU A 41 7.85 -16.68 -18.93
C GLU A 41 8.75 -17.46 -17.97
N LYS A 42 10.07 -17.33 -18.13
CA LYS A 42 11.04 -17.95 -17.23
C LYS A 42 10.88 -17.49 -15.79
N GLN A 43 10.65 -16.19 -15.62
CA GLN A 43 10.40 -15.61 -14.29
C GLN A 43 9.13 -16.20 -13.66
N VAL A 44 8.03 -16.27 -14.42
CA VAL A 44 6.76 -16.86 -13.96
C VAL A 44 6.95 -18.34 -13.57
N LEU A 45 7.62 -19.12 -14.39
CA LEU A 45 7.90 -20.53 -14.10
C LEU A 45 8.72 -20.71 -12.82
N ASN A 46 9.74 -19.87 -12.60
CA ASN A 46 10.57 -19.90 -11.38
C ASN A 46 9.74 -19.59 -10.12
N TYR A 47 8.91 -18.54 -10.16
CA TYR A 47 8.01 -18.19 -9.04
C TYR A 47 7.02 -19.32 -8.74
N ARG A 48 6.44 -19.93 -9.78
CA ARG A 48 5.51 -21.06 -9.63
C ARG A 48 6.20 -22.27 -9.02
N ALA A 49 7.41 -22.59 -9.45
CA ALA A 49 8.21 -23.71 -8.93
C ALA A 49 8.59 -23.52 -7.45
N SER A 50 8.82 -22.28 -7.02
CA SER A 50 9.14 -21.96 -5.61
C SER A 50 7.93 -21.94 -4.68
N CYS A 51 6.70 -21.95 -5.22
CA CYS A 51 5.47 -21.85 -4.43
C CYS A 51 4.99 -23.24 -3.99
N ARG A 52 4.98 -23.52 -2.68
CA ARG A 52 4.56 -24.82 -2.12
C ARG A 52 3.08 -25.14 -2.28
N ASP A 53 2.21 -24.10 -2.25
CA ASP A 53 0.75 -24.24 -2.25
C ASP A 53 0.12 -23.63 -3.51
N LEU A 54 0.75 -23.85 -4.67
CA LEU A 54 0.36 -23.20 -5.92
C LEU A 54 -1.10 -23.42 -6.31
N ASN A 55 -1.63 -24.64 -6.09
CA ASN A 55 -3.01 -24.99 -6.42
C ASN A 55 -4.06 -24.24 -5.57
N LEU A 56 -3.64 -23.64 -4.46
CA LEU A 56 -4.49 -22.84 -3.56
C LEU A 56 -4.38 -21.34 -3.83
N ARG A 57 -3.63 -20.94 -4.87
CA ARG A 57 -3.32 -19.54 -5.14
C ARG A 57 -3.78 -19.11 -6.52
N GLU A 58 -4.32 -17.89 -6.58
CA GLU A 58 -4.53 -17.18 -7.82
C GLU A 58 -3.22 -16.51 -8.25
N VAL A 59 -2.63 -16.95 -9.34
CA VAL A 59 -1.34 -16.43 -9.85
C VAL A 59 -1.61 -15.17 -10.68
N GLN A 60 -1.02 -14.06 -10.31
CA GLN A 60 -1.15 -12.78 -11.02
C GLN A 60 0.23 -12.30 -11.50
N LEU A 61 0.35 -11.89 -12.77
CA LEU A 61 1.51 -11.18 -13.28
C LEU A 61 1.27 -9.68 -13.12
N ALA A 62 2.21 -8.98 -12.50
CA ALA A 62 2.06 -7.56 -12.17
C ALA A 62 3.19 -6.70 -12.72
N TYR A 63 2.88 -5.75 -13.59
CA TYR A 63 3.82 -4.74 -14.06
C TYR A 63 3.87 -3.57 -13.08
N TYR A 64 5.02 -3.39 -12.42
CA TYR A 64 5.25 -2.38 -11.39
C TYR A 64 6.46 -1.50 -11.68
N GLY A 65 6.58 -0.39 -10.96
CA GLY A 65 7.77 0.46 -10.91
C GLY A 65 7.68 1.72 -11.72
N GLY A 66 7.26 1.67 -12.98
CA GLY A 66 7.02 2.83 -13.83
C GLY A 66 5.54 3.16 -13.99
N SER A 67 5.23 3.88 -15.05
CA SER A 67 3.86 4.16 -15.50
C SER A 67 3.59 3.35 -16.76
N PHE A 68 2.98 2.18 -16.63
CA PHE A 68 2.86 1.22 -17.72
C PHE A 68 2.20 1.83 -18.98
N THR A 69 1.07 2.52 -18.80
CA THR A 69 0.32 3.09 -19.93
C THR A 69 0.97 4.32 -20.56
N ALA A 70 2.02 4.87 -19.94
CA ALA A 70 2.82 5.96 -20.48
C ALA A 70 4.08 5.51 -21.26
N ILE A 71 4.35 4.20 -21.33
CA ILE A 71 5.37 3.62 -22.21
C ILE A 71 4.89 3.71 -23.65
N ALA A 72 5.79 3.72 -24.62
CA ALA A 72 5.44 3.69 -26.04
C ALA A 72 4.50 2.51 -26.37
N ALA A 73 3.53 2.73 -27.24
CA ALA A 73 2.45 1.77 -27.50
C ALA A 73 2.95 0.40 -27.96
N ASP A 74 3.97 0.37 -28.79
CA ASP A 74 4.61 -0.85 -29.29
C ASP A 74 5.31 -1.65 -28.18
N GLU A 75 5.95 -0.96 -27.23
CA GLU A 75 6.53 -1.59 -26.06
C GLU A 75 5.45 -2.12 -25.09
N GLN A 76 4.38 -1.36 -24.86
CA GLN A 76 3.23 -1.86 -24.08
C GLN A 76 2.71 -3.16 -24.69
N GLU A 77 2.53 -3.19 -26.02
CA GLU A 77 2.03 -4.38 -26.72
C GLU A 77 2.95 -5.59 -26.57
N LYS A 78 4.27 -5.43 -26.61
CA LYS A 78 5.21 -6.55 -26.37
C LYS A 78 4.99 -7.18 -25.01
N TYR A 79 4.91 -6.38 -23.95
CA TYR A 79 4.70 -6.88 -22.58
C TYR A 79 3.30 -7.46 -22.41
N LEU A 80 2.28 -6.82 -22.96
CA LEU A 80 0.90 -7.32 -22.86
C LEU A 80 0.73 -8.61 -23.64
N LYS A 81 1.34 -8.79 -24.82
CA LYS A 81 1.35 -10.05 -25.59
C LYS A 81 2.00 -11.18 -24.80
N ALA A 82 3.14 -10.91 -24.15
CA ALA A 82 3.82 -11.90 -23.31
C ALA A 82 2.93 -12.33 -22.13
N ALA A 83 2.32 -11.38 -21.41
CA ALA A 83 1.41 -11.70 -20.32
C ALA A 83 0.16 -12.45 -20.79
N PHE A 84 -0.46 -12.02 -21.88
CA PHE A 84 -1.63 -12.66 -22.47
C PHE A 84 -1.34 -14.09 -22.87
N ALA A 85 -0.21 -14.37 -23.52
CA ALA A 85 0.20 -15.73 -23.86
C ALA A 85 0.37 -16.64 -22.63
N LEU A 86 0.86 -16.08 -21.50
CA LEU A 86 0.95 -16.84 -20.24
C LEU A 86 -0.43 -17.12 -19.63
N LYS A 87 -1.37 -16.20 -19.80
CA LYS A 87 -2.77 -16.38 -19.37
C LYS A 87 -3.45 -17.47 -20.21
N GLU A 88 -3.29 -17.45 -21.52
CA GLU A 88 -3.79 -18.50 -22.43
C GLU A 88 -3.20 -19.91 -22.13
N LYS A 89 -1.92 -19.95 -21.74
CA LYS A 89 -1.27 -21.20 -21.28
C LYS A 89 -1.74 -21.65 -19.87
N GLY A 90 -2.59 -20.89 -19.17
CA GLY A 90 -3.00 -21.17 -17.79
C GLY A 90 -1.87 -21.05 -16.76
N LEU A 91 -0.78 -20.36 -17.09
CA LEU A 91 0.34 -20.13 -16.18
C LEU A 91 0.07 -18.99 -15.21
N ILE A 92 -0.77 -18.04 -15.59
CA ILE A 92 -1.29 -16.96 -14.74
C ILE A 92 -2.80 -16.86 -14.89
N ALA A 93 -3.49 -16.42 -13.84
CA ALA A 93 -4.94 -16.19 -13.86
C ALA A 93 -5.27 -14.75 -14.23
N LYS A 94 -4.45 -13.77 -13.80
CA LYS A 94 -4.72 -12.34 -14.00
C LYS A 94 -3.47 -11.56 -14.41
N ILE A 95 -3.72 -10.51 -15.20
CA ILE A 95 -2.74 -9.49 -15.58
C ILE A 95 -3.06 -8.22 -14.79
N ARG A 96 -2.07 -7.69 -14.10
CA ARG A 96 -2.15 -6.48 -13.28
C ARG A 96 -1.10 -5.48 -13.72
N LEU A 97 -1.40 -4.20 -13.63
CA LEU A 97 -0.42 -3.16 -13.90
C LEU A 97 -0.63 -1.93 -13.02
N SER A 98 0.46 -1.20 -12.78
CA SER A 98 0.42 0.10 -12.12
C SER A 98 0.68 1.21 -13.12
N THR A 99 -0.09 2.29 -13.00
CA THR A 99 0.09 3.45 -13.86
C THR A 99 -0.34 4.75 -13.17
N ARG A 100 -0.14 5.86 -13.88
CA ARG A 100 -0.59 7.20 -13.50
C ARG A 100 -1.97 7.46 -14.10
N CYS A 101 -2.72 8.35 -13.48
CA CYS A 101 -4.07 8.71 -13.93
C CYS A 101 -4.08 9.54 -15.23
N ASP A 102 -3.02 10.33 -15.48
CA ASP A 102 -2.90 11.20 -16.67
C ASP A 102 -2.52 10.47 -17.98
N TYR A 103 -2.55 9.13 -17.98
CA TYR A 103 -2.29 8.27 -19.13
C TYR A 103 -3.37 7.17 -19.26
N ILE A 104 -4.61 7.54 -19.04
CA ILE A 104 -5.79 6.73 -19.25
C ILE A 104 -6.67 7.44 -20.28
N ASP A 105 -6.77 6.85 -21.46
CA ASP A 105 -7.60 7.30 -22.58
C ASP A 105 -8.26 6.09 -23.27
N ASP A 106 -9.09 6.37 -24.26
CA ASP A 106 -9.84 5.31 -24.97
C ASP A 106 -8.92 4.33 -25.71
N GLU A 107 -7.78 4.78 -26.25
CA GLU A 107 -6.83 3.90 -26.93
C GLU A 107 -6.15 2.95 -25.94
N VAL A 108 -5.76 3.49 -24.77
CA VAL A 108 -5.22 2.70 -23.68
C VAL A 108 -6.25 1.66 -23.20
N ILE A 109 -7.48 2.07 -22.95
CA ILE A 109 -8.56 1.16 -22.54
C ILE A 109 -8.78 0.05 -23.56
N ALA A 110 -8.86 0.39 -24.86
CA ALA A 110 -9.02 -0.59 -25.93
C ALA A 110 -7.85 -1.60 -25.97
N ARG A 111 -6.60 -1.10 -25.78
CA ARG A 111 -5.40 -1.95 -25.72
C ARG A 111 -5.43 -2.87 -24.51
N LEU A 112 -5.72 -2.36 -23.32
CA LEU A 112 -5.79 -3.17 -22.10
C LEU A 112 -6.87 -4.26 -22.20
N LYS A 113 -8.03 -3.95 -22.74
CA LYS A 113 -9.11 -4.93 -23.00
C LYS A 113 -8.70 -6.00 -24.02
N ARG A 114 -8.03 -5.61 -25.12
CA ARG A 114 -7.54 -6.56 -26.14
C ARG A 114 -6.65 -7.65 -25.55
N TYR A 115 -5.82 -7.30 -24.58
CA TYR A 115 -4.90 -8.23 -23.92
C TYR A 115 -5.44 -8.75 -22.58
N GLN A 116 -6.74 -8.60 -22.33
CA GLN A 116 -7.43 -9.13 -21.14
C GLN A 116 -6.72 -8.75 -19.82
N VAL A 117 -6.30 -7.49 -19.69
CA VAL A 117 -5.84 -6.96 -18.40
C VAL A 117 -7.01 -6.96 -17.43
N ASP A 118 -6.79 -7.43 -16.21
CA ASP A 118 -7.82 -7.59 -15.20
C ASP A 118 -7.80 -6.45 -14.18
N ILE A 119 -6.61 -6.00 -13.77
CA ILE A 119 -6.42 -5.10 -12.62
C ILE A 119 -5.55 -3.91 -13.02
N VAL A 120 -6.04 -2.70 -12.75
CA VAL A 120 -5.28 -1.47 -12.94
C VAL A 120 -5.14 -0.76 -11.59
N GLU A 121 -3.89 -0.48 -11.19
CA GLU A 121 -3.59 0.27 -9.97
C GLU A 121 -3.18 1.70 -10.33
N LEU A 122 -3.95 2.70 -9.89
CA LEU A 122 -3.63 4.11 -10.09
C LEU A 122 -2.80 4.68 -8.94
N GLY A 123 -1.69 5.32 -9.30
CA GLY A 123 -0.86 6.08 -8.37
C GLY A 123 -1.48 7.46 -8.08
N VAL A 124 -2.47 7.52 -7.20
CA VAL A 124 -3.14 8.75 -6.75
C VAL A 124 -2.17 9.64 -5.96
N GLN A 125 -1.55 9.09 -4.95
CA GLN A 125 -0.68 9.65 -3.94
C GLN A 125 -1.40 10.62 -3.01
N SER A 126 -2.02 11.70 -3.51
CA SER A 126 -2.86 12.66 -2.78
C SER A 126 -3.99 13.15 -3.67
N LEU A 127 -5.04 13.71 -3.07
CA LEU A 127 -6.10 14.46 -3.75
C LEU A 127 -6.14 15.94 -3.32
N ASP A 128 -5.10 16.38 -2.61
CA ASP A 128 -4.84 17.79 -2.31
C ASP A 128 -3.91 18.37 -3.40
N GLU A 129 -4.36 19.41 -4.09
CA GLU A 129 -3.63 20.01 -5.23
C GLU A 129 -2.27 20.58 -4.83
N GLN A 130 -2.15 21.16 -3.62
CA GLN A 130 -0.87 21.67 -3.15
C GLN A 130 0.13 20.55 -2.88
N VAL A 131 -0.32 19.43 -2.31
CA VAL A 131 0.52 18.26 -2.09
C VAL A 131 0.96 17.64 -3.41
N LEU A 132 0.06 17.53 -4.40
CA LEU A 132 0.38 17.06 -5.75
C LEU A 132 1.41 17.96 -6.42
N MET A 133 1.25 19.27 -6.34
CA MET A 133 2.17 20.26 -6.92
C MET A 133 3.55 20.16 -6.26
N LEU A 134 3.63 20.21 -4.94
CA LEU A 134 4.90 20.14 -4.19
C LEU A 134 5.62 18.79 -4.34
N SER A 135 4.87 17.74 -4.62
CA SER A 135 5.42 16.41 -4.90
C SER A 135 5.79 16.21 -6.37
N GLN A 136 5.61 17.22 -7.23
CA GLN A 136 5.86 17.18 -8.66
C GLN A 136 5.16 16.00 -9.35
N ARG A 137 3.88 15.75 -8.95
CA ARG A 137 3.11 14.65 -9.54
C ARG A 137 2.77 14.90 -11.01
N GLY A 138 2.56 16.15 -11.41
CA GLY A 138 2.25 16.54 -12.77
C GLY A 138 0.85 16.15 -13.24
N HIS A 139 -0.04 15.73 -12.35
CA HIS A 139 -1.46 15.52 -12.57
C HIS A 139 -2.28 16.19 -11.46
N THR A 140 -3.57 16.37 -11.70
CA THR A 140 -4.53 16.97 -10.78
C THR A 140 -5.42 15.92 -10.12
N ALA A 141 -6.10 16.29 -9.02
CA ALA A 141 -7.11 15.45 -8.40
C ALA A 141 -8.31 15.20 -9.33
N ALA A 142 -8.63 16.14 -10.23
CA ALA A 142 -9.68 15.96 -11.23
C ALA A 142 -9.35 14.80 -12.19
N GLN A 143 -8.12 14.75 -12.71
CA GLN A 143 -7.65 13.65 -13.57
C GLN A 143 -7.66 12.30 -12.87
N VAL A 144 -7.41 12.27 -11.56
CA VAL A 144 -7.54 11.03 -10.77
C VAL A 144 -8.99 10.53 -10.76
N ARG A 145 -9.94 11.44 -10.51
CA ARG A 145 -11.37 11.09 -10.48
C ARG A 145 -11.86 10.58 -11.83
N GLU A 146 -11.49 11.28 -12.91
CA GLU A 146 -11.84 10.91 -14.28
C GLU A 146 -11.26 9.54 -14.66
N ALA A 147 -9.96 9.30 -14.42
CA ALA A 147 -9.33 8.02 -14.72
C ALA A 147 -9.93 6.87 -13.92
N ALA A 148 -10.26 7.09 -12.63
CA ALA A 148 -10.91 6.08 -11.80
C ALA A 148 -12.30 5.71 -12.34
N GLU A 149 -13.09 6.69 -12.76
CA GLU A 149 -14.41 6.49 -13.35
C GLU A 149 -14.33 5.72 -14.67
N ILE A 150 -13.44 6.13 -15.59
CA ILE A 150 -13.22 5.45 -16.88
C ILE A 150 -12.85 3.98 -16.67
N LEU A 151 -11.93 3.69 -15.76
CA LEU A 151 -11.50 2.32 -15.48
C LEU A 151 -12.63 1.46 -14.91
N LYS A 152 -13.42 2.00 -13.96
CA LYS A 152 -14.60 1.31 -13.39
C LYS A 152 -15.63 1.01 -14.46
N GLN A 153 -16.04 2.02 -15.25
CA GLN A 153 -17.01 1.86 -16.35
C GLN A 153 -16.52 0.88 -17.41
N SER A 154 -15.20 0.75 -17.56
CA SER A 154 -14.57 -0.19 -18.48
C SER A 154 -14.50 -1.61 -17.94
N GLY A 155 -14.86 -1.86 -16.69
CA GLY A 155 -14.94 -3.19 -16.06
C GLY A 155 -13.61 -3.71 -15.50
N PHE A 156 -12.61 -2.85 -15.31
CA PHE A 156 -11.36 -3.25 -14.63
C PHE A 156 -11.53 -3.29 -13.12
N THR A 157 -10.85 -4.23 -12.47
CA THR A 157 -10.62 -4.15 -11.02
C THR A 157 -9.71 -2.97 -10.73
N LEU A 158 -10.19 -2.00 -9.93
CA LEU A 158 -9.52 -0.75 -9.66
C LEU A 158 -8.79 -0.76 -8.32
N GLY A 159 -7.47 -0.62 -8.34
CA GLY A 159 -6.66 -0.36 -7.15
C GLY A 159 -6.28 1.12 -7.06
N LEU A 160 -6.36 1.72 -5.89
CA LEU A 160 -5.87 3.09 -5.67
C LEU A 160 -4.75 3.11 -4.62
N GLN A 161 -3.65 3.79 -4.95
CA GLN A 161 -2.52 3.94 -4.05
C GLN A 161 -2.43 5.38 -3.56
N MET A 162 -2.44 5.58 -2.25
CA MET A 162 -2.16 6.87 -1.61
C MET A 162 -0.83 6.87 -0.87
N MET A 163 -0.29 8.07 -0.67
CA MET A 163 0.86 8.30 0.19
C MET A 163 0.48 9.24 1.35
N ILE A 164 1.22 9.15 2.43
CA ILE A 164 1.06 9.98 3.65
C ILE A 164 2.39 10.68 3.93
N ALA A 165 2.33 11.91 4.43
CA ALA A 165 3.47 12.74 4.75
C ALA A 165 4.32 13.15 3.53
N LEU A 166 3.70 13.41 2.39
CA LEU A 166 4.33 14.06 1.25
C LEU A 166 4.68 15.53 1.55
N PRO A 167 5.53 16.21 0.75
CA PRO A 167 5.75 17.64 0.87
C PRO A 167 4.44 18.43 0.84
N GLY A 168 4.24 19.30 1.85
CA GLY A 168 3.02 20.10 2.02
C GLY A 168 1.80 19.34 2.55
N ASP A 169 1.95 18.06 2.87
CA ASP A 169 0.89 17.25 3.46
C ASP A 169 0.73 17.55 4.96
N THR A 170 -0.47 17.28 5.47
CA THR A 170 -0.83 17.31 6.89
C THR A 170 -1.71 16.11 7.22
N PRO A 171 -1.84 15.72 8.50
CA PRO A 171 -2.78 14.66 8.88
C PRO A 171 -4.19 14.90 8.32
N ALA A 172 -4.70 16.13 8.39
CA ALA A 172 -6.03 16.47 7.86
C ALA A 172 -6.15 16.27 6.35
N LYS A 173 -5.12 16.65 5.56
CA LYS A 173 -5.10 16.46 4.10
C LYS A 173 -5.02 14.97 3.72
N SER A 174 -4.17 14.19 4.43
CA SER A 174 -4.10 12.73 4.24
C SER A 174 -5.45 12.07 4.54
N ILE A 175 -6.11 12.44 5.63
CA ILE A 175 -7.43 11.91 5.99
C ILE A 175 -8.50 12.33 4.98
N GLN A 176 -8.48 13.56 4.50
CA GLN A 176 -9.37 14.01 3.44
C GLN A 176 -9.15 13.21 2.14
N THR A 177 -7.89 12.98 1.76
CA THR A 177 -7.55 12.11 0.62
C THR A 177 -8.14 10.69 0.79
N ALA A 178 -8.02 10.08 1.97
CA ALA A 178 -8.60 8.76 2.23
C ALA A 178 -10.13 8.77 2.08
N LYS A 179 -10.83 9.79 2.61
CA LYS A 179 -12.28 9.95 2.47
C LYS A 179 -12.72 10.14 1.01
N GLU A 180 -11.94 10.88 0.23
CA GLU A 180 -12.23 11.05 -1.20
C GLU A 180 -11.96 9.78 -2.00
N ILE A 181 -10.91 9.02 -1.68
CA ILE A 181 -10.66 7.70 -2.27
C ILE A 181 -11.83 6.74 -2.01
N VAL A 182 -12.43 6.75 -0.81
CA VAL A 182 -13.64 5.96 -0.53
C VAL A 182 -14.78 6.31 -1.48
N ARG A 183 -14.97 7.60 -1.82
CA ARG A 183 -16.01 8.03 -2.77
C ARG A 183 -15.76 7.57 -4.21
N LEU A 184 -14.52 7.24 -4.56
CA LEU A 184 -14.18 6.65 -5.86
C LEU A 184 -14.46 5.14 -5.89
N GLU A 185 -14.79 4.53 -4.73
CA GLU A 185 -15.17 3.12 -4.60
C GLU A 185 -14.20 2.15 -5.28
N PRO A 186 -12.90 2.17 -4.93
CA PRO A 186 -11.96 1.20 -5.49
C PRO A 186 -12.20 -0.19 -4.91
N ASP A 187 -11.78 -1.23 -5.65
CA ASP A 187 -11.83 -2.62 -5.18
C ASP A 187 -10.81 -2.88 -4.06
N PHE A 188 -9.71 -2.13 -4.01
CA PHE A 188 -8.71 -2.19 -2.95
C PHE A 188 -7.82 -0.95 -2.94
N VAL A 189 -7.09 -0.78 -1.83
CA VAL A 189 -6.15 0.33 -1.67
C VAL A 189 -4.77 -0.13 -1.17
N ARG A 190 -3.76 0.73 -1.44
CA ARG A 190 -2.43 0.69 -0.82
C ARG A 190 -2.16 2.01 -0.12
N ILE A 191 -1.53 1.97 1.04
CA ILE A 191 -1.16 3.16 1.82
C ILE A 191 0.36 3.15 2.01
N TYR A 192 1.03 4.17 1.49
CA TYR A 192 2.49 4.28 1.58
C TYR A 192 2.90 5.56 2.32
N PRO A 193 3.23 5.47 3.62
CA PRO A 193 3.95 6.54 4.30
C PRO A 193 5.26 6.85 3.58
N THR A 194 5.56 8.14 3.46
CA THR A 194 6.66 8.63 2.63
C THR A 194 8.01 8.32 3.24
N ALA A 195 8.81 7.53 2.55
CA ALA A 195 10.21 7.25 2.88
C ALA A 195 11.14 8.21 2.14
N ILE A 196 12.23 8.63 2.79
CA ILE A 196 13.28 9.44 2.18
C ILE A 196 14.34 8.48 1.63
N ILE A 197 14.42 8.42 0.30
CA ILE A 197 15.32 7.50 -0.41
C ILE A 197 16.47 8.31 -1.01
N LYS A 198 17.67 7.76 -0.97
CA LYS A 198 18.86 8.36 -1.58
C LYS A 198 18.64 8.72 -3.05
N ASP A 199 19.31 9.78 -3.50
CA ASP A 199 19.31 10.25 -4.88
C ASP A 199 17.90 10.59 -5.40
N THR A 200 17.06 11.10 -4.49
CA THR A 200 15.76 11.70 -4.78
C THR A 200 15.79 13.20 -4.49
N GLU A 201 14.92 13.96 -5.13
CA GLU A 201 14.76 15.40 -4.82
C GLU A 201 14.28 15.57 -3.37
N LEU A 202 13.42 14.68 -2.86
CA LEU A 202 12.98 14.68 -1.47
C LEU A 202 14.16 14.58 -0.49
N ALA A 203 15.18 13.78 -0.81
CA ALA A 203 16.39 13.68 -0.01
C ALA A 203 17.18 15.00 0.01
N MET A 204 17.19 15.73 -1.10
CA MET A 204 17.77 17.07 -1.18
C MET A 204 16.95 18.10 -0.40
N MET A 205 15.62 18.08 -0.54
CA MET A 205 14.71 18.93 0.24
C MET A 205 14.90 18.72 1.75
N TRP A 206 15.03 17.45 2.16
CA TRP A 206 15.30 17.12 3.58
C TRP A 206 16.64 17.66 4.07
N LYS A 207 17.73 17.46 3.31
CA LYS A 207 19.06 17.99 3.63
C LYS A 207 19.04 19.51 3.72
N ASN A 208 18.31 20.18 2.87
CA ASN A 208 18.18 21.63 2.81
C ASN A 208 17.11 22.19 3.79
N ARG A 209 16.52 21.35 4.65
CA ARG A 209 15.46 21.71 5.61
C ARG A 209 14.18 22.28 4.97
N GLN A 210 13.93 21.96 3.70
CA GLN A 210 12.72 22.31 2.94
C GLN A 210 11.60 21.27 3.12
N TYR A 211 11.94 20.08 3.59
CA TYR A 211 11.04 19.02 3.96
C TYR A 211 11.47 18.44 5.29
N GLN A 212 10.50 18.19 6.18
CA GLN A 212 10.70 17.50 7.45
C GLN A 212 9.79 16.28 7.50
N PRO A 213 10.32 15.07 7.69
CA PRO A 213 9.47 13.90 7.92
C PRO A 213 8.66 14.12 9.20
N TRP A 214 7.44 13.59 9.19
CA TRP A 214 6.57 13.67 10.37
C TRP A 214 7.16 12.89 11.53
N ASP A 215 6.81 13.31 12.74
CA ASP A 215 7.01 12.50 13.93
C ASP A 215 6.40 11.12 13.74
N TRP A 216 7.08 10.09 14.28
CA TRP A 216 6.70 8.71 14.04
C TRP A 216 5.30 8.38 14.57
N ASP A 217 4.94 8.92 15.76
CA ASP A 217 3.61 8.67 16.32
C ASP A 217 2.52 9.36 15.49
N VAL A 218 2.75 10.59 15.02
CA VAL A 218 1.83 11.30 14.11
C VAL A 218 1.64 10.51 12.81
N LEU A 219 2.73 9.99 12.24
CA LEU A 219 2.69 9.20 11.01
C LEU A 219 1.87 7.90 11.18
N ILE A 220 2.13 7.16 12.26
CA ILE A 220 1.42 5.91 12.56
C ILE A 220 -0.05 6.19 12.88
N ASP A 221 -0.35 7.24 13.64
CA ASP A 221 -1.73 7.59 13.98
C ASP A 221 -2.53 8.00 12.74
N THR A 222 -1.96 8.82 11.86
CA THR A 222 -2.62 9.21 10.62
C THR A 222 -2.81 8.02 9.67
N THR A 223 -1.80 7.15 9.57
CA THR A 223 -1.90 5.93 8.76
C THR A 223 -2.97 4.97 9.31
N ALA A 224 -3.07 4.85 10.63
CA ALA A 224 -4.09 4.04 11.29
C ALA A 224 -5.50 4.60 11.04
N GLU A 225 -5.67 5.92 11.13
CA GLU A 225 -6.95 6.58 10.88
C GLU A 225 -7.39 6.44 9.41
N ALA A 226 -6.48 6.64 8.46
CA ALA A 226 -6.75 6.38 7.05
C ALA A 226 -7.16 4.92 6.81
N ALA A 227 -6.48 3.97 7.47
CA ALA A 227 -6.83 2.56 7.38
C ALA A 227 -8.21 2.24 8.01
N GLU A 228 -8.57 2.86 9.15
CA GLU A 228 -9.91 2.72 9.75
C GLU A 228 -11.02 3.25 8.81
N ILE A 229 -10.76 4.33 8.05
CA ILE A 229 -11.71 4.86 7.05
C ILE A 229 -11.98 3.83 5.95
N PHE A 230 -10.93 3.20 5.38
CA PHE A 230 -11.10 2.16 4.37
C PHE A 230 -11.78 0.91 4.93
N GLN A 231 -11.42 0.50 6.15
CA GLN A 231 -12.06 -0.64 6.82
C GLN A 231 -13.57 -0.40 7.06
N ALA A 232 -13.94 0.80 7.50
CA ALA A 232 -15.33 1.19 7.69
C ALA A 232 -16.14 1.20 6.38
N ALA A 233 -15.49 1.49 5.26
CA ALA A 233 -16.06 1.43 3.92
C ALA A 233 -15.97 0.03 3.28
N HIS A 234 -15.49 -0.99 4.00
CA HIS A 234 -15.24 -2.36 3.51
C HIS A 234 -14.29 -2.45 2.30
N ILE A 235 -13.40 -1.47 2.13
CA ILE A 235 -12.38 -1.47 1.08
C ILE A 235 -11.13 -2.18 1.59
N PRO A 236 -10.69 -3.29 0.95
CA PRO A 236 -9.52 -4.02 1.34
C PRO A 236 -8.24 -3.18 1.24
N ILE A 237 -7.42 -3.19 2.30
CA ILE A 237 -6.08 -2.61 2.29
C ILE A 237 -5.10 -3.75 2.04
N ILE A 238 -4.58 -3.85 0.82
CA ILE A 238 -3.71 -4.98 0.44
C ILE A 238 -2.26 -4.77 0.88
N ARG A 239 -1.87 -3.51 1.17
CA ARG A 239 -0.53 -3.17 1.66
C ARG A 239 -0.49 -1.85 2.42
N ILE A 240 0.31 -1.84 3.49
CA ILE A 240 0.72 -0.64 4.21
C ILE A 240 2.25 -0.62 4.26
N GLY A 241 2.85 0.46 3.73
CA GLY A 241 4.29 0.66 3.63
C GLY A 241 4.96 -0.09 2.46
N LEU A 242 6.17 0.36 2.12
CA LEU A 242 6.99 -0.26 1.07
C LEU A 242 7.32 -1.70 1.43
N GLN A 243 7.49 -2.53 0.41
CA GLN A 243 7.97 -3.89 0.61
C GLN A 243 9.42 -3.85 1.10
N ALA A 244 9.73 -4.71 2.07
CA ALA A 244 11.11 -4.92 2.46
C ALA A 244 11.90 -5.46 1.25
N ALA A 245 13.04 -4.84 1.00
CA ALA A 245 13.99 -5.25 -0.04
C ALA A 245 15.41 -5.08 0.54
N ASP A 246 16.34 -5.90 0.07
CA ASP A 246 17.70 -5.97 0.62
C ASP A 246 18.47 -4.65 0.51
N ASN A 247 18.09 -3.79 -0.43
CA ASN A 247 18.68 -2.47 -0.63
C ASN A 247 17.96 -1.35 0.14
N LEU A 248 16.71 -1.58 0.60
CA LEU A 248 15.94 -0.60 1.38
C LEU A 248 16.27 -0.72 2.88
N THR A 249 17.50 -0.40 3.23
CA THR A 249 17.97 -0.33 4.62
C THR A 249 18.57 1.04 4.91
N PHE A 250 18.60 1.43 6.19
CA PHE A 250 19.21 2.70 6.62
C PHE A 250 20.72 2.77 6.33
N GLU A 251 21.37 1.63 6.13
CA GLU A 251 22.80 1.54 5.78
C GLU A 251 23.04 1.77 4.29
N ARG A 252 22.03 1.57 3.44
CA ARG A 252 22.15 1.64 1.98
C ARG A 252 21.40 2.84 1.39
N ASP A 253 20.13 2.66 1.06
CA ASP A 253 19.38 3.60 0.22
C ASP A 253 18.26 4.35 0.97
N LEU A 254 18.02 4.02 2.23
CA LEU A 254 17.03 4.69 3.06
C LEU A 254 17.72 5.73 3.95
N LEU A 255 17.17 6.96 3.97
CA LEU A 255 17.69 8.06 4.78
C LEU A 255 16.78 8.41 5.97
N GLY A 256 15.48 8.09 5.88
CA GLY A 256 14.50 8.43 6.92
C GLY A 256 13.06 8.32 6.46
N GLY A 257 12.16 8.93 7.21
CA GLY A 257 10.71 8.98 6.90
C GLY A 257 9.97 7.70 7.28
N GLY A 258 8.84 7.46 6.62
CA GLY A 258 7.85 6.45 6.97
C GLY A 258 8.18 5.03 6.50
N TYR A 259 9.33 4.49 6.88
CA TYR A 259 9.70 3.12 6.56
C TYR A 259 10.05 2.29 7.79
N HIS A 260 9.43 1.12 7.87
CA HIS A 260 9.82 0.04 8.78
C HIS A 260 9.37 -1.29 8.16
N PRO A 261 10.16 -2.38 8.22
CA PRO A 261 9.76 -3.68 7.66
C PRO A 261 8.43 -4.21 8.21
N ALA A 262 8.12 -3.90 9.47
CA ALA A 262 6.87 -4.28 10.15
C ALA A 262 5.86 -3.12 10.25
N LEU A 263 5.92 -2.11 9.35
CA LEU A 263 5.06 -0.92 9.43
C LEU A 263 3.56 -1.28 9.46
N GLY A 264 3.14 -2.20 8.59
CA GLY A 264 1.75 -2.66 8.56
C GLY A 264 1.29 -3.26 9.89
N GLU A 265 2.14 -4.02 10.59
CA GLU A 265 1.81 -4.58 11.91
C GLU A 265 1.77 -3.49 12.99
N MET A 266 2.64 -2.49 12.91
CA MET A 266 2.60 -1.33 13.83
C MET A 266 1.31 -0.53 13.67
N VAL A 267 0.86 -0.31 12.43
CA VAL A 267 -0.42 0.37 12.14
C VAL A 267 -1.60 -0.46 12.66
N LYS A 268 -1.62 -1.77 12.43
CA LYS A 268 -2.67 -2.66 12.97
C LYS A 268 -2.70 -2.65 14.51
N ALA A 269 -1.53 -2.64 15.14
CA ALA A 269 -1.45 -2.52 16.60
C ALA A 269 -1.97 -1.15 17.10
N ARG A 270 -1.77 -0.07 16.34
CA ARG A 270 -2.32 1.25 16.66
C ARG A 270 -3.85 1.28 16.51
N ILE A 271 -4.41 0.67 15.46
CA ILE A 271 -5.86 0.51 15.28
C ILE A 271 -6.44 -0.28 16.46
N MET A 272 -5.80 -1.39 16.84
CA MET A 272 -6.22 -2.21 17.96
C MET A 272 -6.16 -1.42 19.28
N ARG A 273 -5.10 -0.63 19.52
CA ARG A 273 -5.00 0.27 20.67
C ARG A 273 -6.17 1.23 20.74
N ARG A 274 -6.50 1.91 19.62
CA ARG A 274 -7.64 2.82 19.53
C ARG A 274 -8.97 2.11 19.83
N LYS A 275 -9.15 0.89 19.32
CA LYS A 275 -10.35 0.07 19.61
C LYS A 275 -10.49 -0.22 21.10
N ILE A 276 -9.41 -0.65 21.75
CA ILE A 276 -9.38 -0.93 23.19
C ILE A 276 -9.59 0.36 24.01
N GLU A 277 -8.95 1.45 23.58
CA GLU A 277 -9.02 2.76 24.26
C GLU A 277 -10.45 3.30 24.32
N ARG A 278 -11.25 3.16 23.24
CA ARG A 278 -12.67 3.57 23.24
C ARG A 278 -13.48 2.93 24.38
N THR A 279 -13.11 1.73 24.79
CA THR A 279 -13.74 1.03 25.90
C THR A 279 -13.09 1.39 27.25
N LEU A 280 -11.78 1.29 27.34
CA LEU A 280 -11.05 1.41 28.60
C LEU A 280 -10.93 2.86 29.12
N ALA A 281 -10.99 3.87 28.23
CA ALA A 281 -10.90 5.28 28.66
C ALA A 281 -12.07 5.71 29.56
N GLN A 282 -13.19 4.99 29.52
CA GLN A 282 -14.37 5.23 30.36
C GLN A 282 -14.43 4.33 31.61
N MET A 283 -13.46 3.43 31.74
CA MET A 283 -13.38 2.49 32.84
C MET A 283 -12.42 2.99 33.95
N PRO A 284 -12.63 2.64 35.23
CA PRO A 284 -11.76 3.07 36.31
C PRO A 284 -10.32 2.54 36.13
N GLN A 285 -9.41 3.09 36.91
CA GLN A 285 -8.05 2.53 37.05
C GLN A 285 -8.13 1.11 37.59
N GLY A 286 -7.21 0.23 37.19
CA GLY A 286 -7.22 -1.14 37.67
C GLY A 286 -6.64 -2.15 36.69
N ALA A 287 -6.95 -3.42 36.96
CA ALA A 287 -6.52 -4.54 36.15
C ALA A 287 -7.67 -5.03 35.23
N TYR A 288 -7.34 -5.32 33.98
CA TYR A 288 -8.31 -5.78 32.98
C TYR A 288 -7.81 -7.01 32.27
N GLU A 289 -8.72 -7.93 31.99
CA GLU A 289 -8.50 -9.10 31.15
C GLU A 289 -9.07 -8.84 29.77
N ILE A 290 -8.26 -9.06 28.72
CA ILE A 290 -8.66 -8.96 27.32
C ILE A 290 -8.58 -10.34 26.70
N TYR A 291 -9.71 -10.82 26.21
CA TYR A 291 -9.82 -12.06 25.46
C TYR A 291 -9.99 -11.77 23.99
N ALA A 292 -9.24 -12.45 23.14
CA ALA A 292 -9.29 -12.28 21.69
C ALA A 292 -8.80 -13.54 20.98
N ASN A 293 -9.08 -13.62 19.66
CA ASN A 293 -8.53 -14.68 18.84
C ASN A 293 -7.00 -14.68 18.88
N VAL A 294 -6.38 -15.86 18.91
CA VAL A 294 -4.91 -16.05 19.02
C VAL A 294 -4.13 -15.21 18.01
N ARG A 295 -4.67 -15.02 16.80
CA ARG A 295 -4.05 -14.25 15.70
C ARG A 295 -3.99 -12.74 15.95
N GLN A 296 -4.76 -12.22 16.92
CA GLN A 296 -4.81 -10.79 17.27
C GLN A 296 -3.94 -10.42 18.48
N LEU A 297 -3.46 -11.40 19.25
CA LEU A 297 -2.74 -11.12 20.49
C LEU A 297 -1.51 -10.25 20.30
N SER A 298 -0.78 -10.41 19.17
CA SER A 298 0.36 -9.58 18.83
C SER A 298 -0.03 -8.11 18.56
N GLN A 299 -1.19 -7.90 17.93
CA GLN A 299 -1.71 -6.56 17.64
C GLN A 299 -2.22 -5.87 18.91
N ILE A 300 -2.86 -6.63 19.82
CA ILE A 300 -3.32 -6.12 21.10
C ILE A 300 -2.12 -5.68 21.97
N LYS A 301 -1.08 -6.50 22.05
CA LYS A 301 0.16 -6.16 22.79
C LYS A 301 0.95 -5.03 22.11
N GLY A 302 0.92 -5.02 20.80
CA GLY A 302 1.80 -4.18 19.98
C GLY A 302 3.26 -4.64 20.04
N GLN A 303 4.07 -4.18 19.09
CA GLN A 303 5.50 -4.50 19.05
C GLN A 303 6.18 -4.08 20.37
N LYS A 304 6.97 -4.98 20.96
CA LYS A 304 7.63 -4.75 22.27
C LYS A 304 6.65 -4.31 23.38
N ASN A 305 5.41 -4.79 23.34
CA ASN A 305 4.36 -4.48 24.32
C ASN A 305 4.01 -2.97 24.40
N VAL A 306 4.11 -2.21 23.32
CA VAL A 306 3.88 -0.77 23.32
C VAL A 306 2.46 -0.39 23.75
N ASN A 307 1.45 -1.20 23.40
CA ASN A 307 0.07 -0.92 23.79
C ASN A 307 -0.18 -1.15 25.27
N THR A 308 0.34 -2.26 25.84
CA THR A 308 0.17 -2.55 27.27
C THR A 308 0.86 -1.48 28.13
N ARG A 309 2.03 -1.00 27.74
CA ARG A 309 2.70 0.12 28.39
C ARG A 309 1.89 1.42 28.30
N TYR A 310 1.37 1.73 27.12
CA TYR A 310 0.54 2.90 26.89
C TYR A 310 -0.65 2.96 27.88
N PHE A 311 -1.37 1.86 28.08
CA PHE A 311 -2.50 1.81 29.01
C PHE A 311 -2.04 1.91 30.48
N ALA A 312 -0.90 1.31 30.83
CA ALA A 312 -0.34 1.41 32.16
C ALA A 312 0.09 2.85 32.50
N GLU A 313 0.74 3.53 31.58
CA GLU A 313 1.26 4.89 31.78
C GLU A 313 0.16 5.96 31.72
N LYS A 314 -0.71 5.90 30.70
CA LYS A 314 -1.73 6.93 30.46
C LYS A 314 -2.96 6.80 31.34
N TYR A 315 -3.42 5.56 31.58
CA TYR A 315 -4.69 5.28 32.27
C TYR A 315 -4.53 4.56 33.61
N GLN A 316 -3.30 4.21 33.99
CA GLN A 316 -3.01 3.37 35.16
C GLN A 316 -3.79 2.04 35.11
N GLN A 317 -3.94 1.48 33.91
CA GLN A 317 -4.66 0.24 33.65
C GLN A 317 -3.67 -0.86 33.25
N ARG A 318 -3.68 -1.99 33.99
CA ARG A 318 -2.86 -3.15 33.70
C ARG A 318 -3.65 -4.17 32.87
N LEU A 319 -3.16 -4.50 31.69
CA LEU A 319 -3.82 -5.42 30.76
C LEU A 319 -3.23 -6.82 30.84
N TYR A 320 -4.09 -7.83 31.01
CA TYR A 320 -3.79 -9.25 30.93
C TYR A 320 -4.47 -9.81 29.69
N ILE A 321 -3.69 -10.37 28.75
CA ILE A 321 -4.17 -10.69 27.40
C ILE A 321 -4.16 -12.20 27.23
N TYR A 322 -5.34 -12.77 26.94
CA TYR A 322 -5.59 -14.20 26.80
C TYR A 322 -6.15 -14.57 25.44
N ALA A 323 -5.77 -15.74 24.93
CA ALA A 323 -6.37 -16.31 23.74
C ALA A 323 -7.75 -16.90 24.06
N ASP A 324 -8.72 -16.66 23.18
CA ASP A 324 -10.01 -17.37 23.14
C ASP A 324 -10.34 -17.69 21.67
N GLU A 325 -10.20 -18.95 21.29
CA GLU A 325 -10.43 -19.41 19.91
C GLU A 325 -11.89 -19.39 19.48
N ARG A 326 -12.84 -19.22 20.44
CA ARG A 326 -14.26 -19.09 20.15
C ARG A 326 -14.62 -17.71 19.61
N LEU A 327 -13.77 -16.70 19.84
CA LEU A 327 -13.98 -15.35 19.37
C LEU A 327 -13.60 -15.23 17.88
N LEU A 328 -14.42 -14.49 17.14
CA LEU A 328 -14.15 -14.19 15.74
C LEU A 328 -12.90 -13.31 15.60
N TRP A 329 -12.39 -13.20 14.38
CA TRP A 329 -11.14 -12.46 14.09
C TRP A 329 -11.13 -11.00 14.54
N ASP A 330 -12.27 -10.34 14.63
CA ASP A 330 -12.41 -8.92 14.98
C ASP A 330 -13.04 -8.69 16.36
N GLU A 331 -13.38 -9.76 17.07
CA GLU A 331 -13.98 -9.69 18.40
C GLU A 331 -12.93 -9.58 19.50
N ILE A 332 -13.18 -8.68 20.44
CA ILE A 332 -12.44 -8.59 21.69
C ILE A 332 -13.43 -8.47 22.85
N VAL A 333 -13.16 -9.17 23.95
CA VAL A 333 -13.93 -9.09 25.20
C VAL A 333 -13.02 -8.52 26.28
N ILE A 334 -13.46 -7.44 26.94
CA ILE A 334 -12.72 -6.77 27.99
C ILE A 334 -13.52 -6.89 29.29
N LYS A 335 -12.88 -7.35 30.37
CA LYS A 335 -13.49 -7.53 31.70
C LYS A 335 -12.57 -6.96 32.76
N PRO A 336 -13.11 -6.38 33.87
CA PRO A 336 -12.31 -6.14 35.06
C PRO A 336 -11.69 -7.43 35.55
N LYS A 337 -10.44 -7.40 35.99
CA LYS A 337 -9.79 -8.53 36.65
C LYS A 337 -10.14 -8.47 38.13
N ILE A 338 -10.86 -9.46 38.57
CA ILE A 338 -11.25 -9.66 39.98
C ILE A 338 -10.06 -10.19 40.78
#